data_8f302d08236cd43e9370adf69652b36a
#
_entry.id   8f302d08236cd43e9370adf69652b36a
#
_cell.length_a   1.000
_cell.length_b   1.000
_cell.length_c   1.000
_cell.angle_alpha   90.00
_cell.angle_beta   90.00
_cell.angle_gamma   90.00
#
_symmetry.space_group_name_H-M   'P 1'
#
loop_
_entity.id
_entity.type
_entity.pdbx_description
1 polymer ?
#
loop_
_entity_poly.entity_id
_entity_poly.type
_entity_poly.pdbx_seq_one_letter_code
_entity_poly.pdbx_strand_id
1 'polypeptide(L)'
;DAAAHEFIPDAPTQSTDQLLLYFTSGTIAKPKMVLHTHQSYPVGHLSTMYWLGLREGDVHYNISSPGWAKHAWSCVFAPWNAGATVFIYNQGRFDARRTLEVMVRCGVTTLCAPPTVWRLFILEPLASYNTALRELISAGEPLNPEVIEQVRAAWGLTIRDGYGQTETTCQV
;
A
#
# COMPACT_ATOMS: atom_id res chain seq x y z
N ASP A 1 3.24 -34.43 0.05
CA ASP A 1 3.35 -33.66 -1.17
C ASP A 1 4.78 -33.70 -1.66
N ALA A 2 4.98 -34.32 -2.85
CA ALA A 2 6.29 -34.45 -3.49
C ALA A 2 6.59 -33.22 -4.38
N ALA A 3 6.54 -32.01 -3.79
CA ALA A 3 7.08 -30.86 -4.48
C ALA A 3 8.61 -30.95 -4.49
N ALA A 4 9.23 -30.66 -5.61
CA ALA A 4 10.68 -30.61 -5.68
C ALA A 4 11.22 -29.58 -4.68
N HIS A 5 12.25 -29.94 -3.93
CA HIS A 5 12.88 -29.03 -2.96
C HIS A 5 13.70 -27.93 -3.63
N GLU A 6 13.94 -28.03 -4.92
CA GLU A 6 14.71 -27.09 -5.71
C GLU A 6 13.90 -26.69 -6.95
N PHE A 7 13.78 -25.37 -7.17
CA PHE A 7 13.22 -24.83 -8.39
C PHE A 7 14.33 -24.65 -9.43
N ILE A 8 14.21 -25.33 -10.56
CA ILE A 8 15.12 -25.18 -11.71
C ILE A 8 14.34 -24.47 -12.81
N PRO A 9 14.65 -23.21 -13.14
CA PRO A 9 13.97 -22.49 -14.22
C PRO A 9 14.40 -23.05 -15.57
N ASP A 10 13.47 -23.06 -16.54
CA ASP A 10 13.74 -23.50 -17.92
C ASP A 10 14.77 -22.60 -18.63
N ALA A 11 14.80 -21.31 -18.27
CA ALA A 11 15.75 -20.32 -18.75
C ALA A 11 15.93 -19.19 -17.72
N PRO A 12 17.04 -18.41 -17.81
CA PRO A 12 17.21 -17.20 -16.99
C PRO A 12 16.13 -16.17 -17.31
N THR A 13 15.47 -15.63 -16.27
CA THR A 13 14.48 -14.56 -16.41
C THR A 13 15.13 -13.30 -16.99
N GLN A 14 14.51 -12.75 -18.04
CA GLN A 14 14.93 -11.51 -18.69
C GLN A 14 14.17 -10.30 -18.11
N SER A 15 14.76 -9.13 -18.16
CA SER A 15 14.10 -7.88 -17.69
C SER A 15 12.82 -7.56 -18.46
N THR A 16 12.70 -8.01 -19.68
CA THR A 16 11.54 -7.83 -20.56
C THR A 16 10.46 -8.90 -20.40
N ASP A 17 10.73 -9.97 -19.63
CA ASP A 17 9.76 -11.02 -19.41
C ASP A 17 8.55 -10.48 -18.62
N GLN A 18 7.41 -11.08 -18.86
CA GLN A 18 6.15 -10.71 -18.20
C GLN A 18 6.21 -11.05 -16.70
N LEU A 19 5.94 -10.08 -15.86
CA LEU A 19 5.87 -10.28 -14.41
C LEU A 19 4.43 -10.37 -13.91
N LEU A 20 3.61 -9.38 -14.24
CA LEU A 20 2.23 -9.26 -13.76
C LEU A 20 1.30 -8.81 -14.89
N LEU A 21 0.12 -9.42 -14.94
CA LEU A 21 -0.95 -9.04 -15.84
C LEU A 21 -2.18 -8.66 -15.03
N TYR A 22 -2.63 -7.41 -15.19
CA TYR A 22 -3.84 -6.90 -14.57
C TYR A 22 -4.96 -6.70 -15.59
N PHE A 23 -6.20 -6.81 -15.12
CA PHE A 23 -7.38 -6.46 -15.87
C PHE A 23 -8.03 -5.25 -15.22
N THR A 24 -8.15 -4.16 -15.95
CA THR A 24 -8.83 -2.95 -15.48
C THR A 24 -10.20 -2.81 -16.12
N SER A 25 -11.15 -2.18 -15.43
CA SER A 25 -12.43 -1.81 -16.02
C SER A 25 -12.19 -0.76 -17.10
N GLY A 26 -12.26 -1.17 -18.36
CA GLY A 26 -12.14 -0.24 -19.47
C GLY A 26 -13.28 0.78 -19.48
N THR A 27 -13.00 2.00 -19.92
CA THR A 27 -13.99 3.07 -20.09
C THR A 27 -15.08 2.76 -21.14
N ILE A 28 -14.87 1.74 -21.97
CA ILE A 28 -15.79 1.33 -23.04
C ILE A 28 -15.88 -0.20 -23.07
N ALA A 29 -16.79 -0.78 -22.30
CA ALA A 29 -17.36 -2.13 -22.39
C ALA A 29 -16.42 -3.36 -22.31
N LYS A 30 -15.11 -3.28 -22.53
CA LYS A 30 -14.20 -4.44 -22.40
C LYS A 30 -13.06 -4.16 -21.44
N PRO A 31 -12.72 -5.12 -20.55
CA PRO A 31 -11.54 -4.99 -19.70
C PRO A 31 -10.28 -4.75 -20.52
N LYS A 32 -9.45 -3.82 -20.05
CA LYS A 32 -8.10 -3.61 -20.62
C LYS A 32 -7.11 -4.49 -19.87
N MET A 33 -6.16 -5.04 -20.60
CA MET A 33 -5.01 -5.75 -20.03
C MET A 33 -3.87 -4.76 -19.82
N VAL A 34 -3.31 -4.77 -18.61
CA VAL A 34 -2.11 -3.99 -18.26
C VAL A 34 -1.01 -4.98 -17.91
N LEU A 35 0.05 -4.97 -18.69
CA LEU A 35 1.20 -5.84 -18.52
C LEU A 35 2.37 -5.08 -17.91
N HIS A 36 2.93 -5.63 -16.84
CA HIS A 36 4.20 -5.19 -16.27
C HIS A 36 5.27 -6.26 -16.43
N THR A 37 6.49 -5.82 -16.73
CA THR A 37 7.66 -6.68 -16.87
C THR A 37 8.50 -6.72 -15.61
N HIS A 38 9.48 -7.62 -15.55
CA HIS A 38 10.47 -7.69 -14.47
C HIS A 38 11.31 -6.42 -14.33
N GLN A 39 11.34 -5.55 -15.33
CA GLN A 39 11.99 -4.24 -15.27
C GLN A 39 10.99 -3.13 -14.92
N SER A 40 9.88 -3.03 -15.65
CA SER A 40 8.97 -1.88 -15.53
C SER A 40 8.35 -1.76 -14.14
N TYR A 41 8.04 -2.88 -13.51
CA TYR A 41 7.35 -2.89 -12.23
C TYR A 41 8.25 -2.48 -11.07
N PRO A 42 9.44 -3.09 -10.87
CA PRO A 42 10.38 -2.61 -9.84
C PRO A 42 10.81 -1.16 -10.03
N VAL A 43 11.05 -0.72 -11.26
CA VAL A 43 11.39 0.69 -11.55
C VAL A 43 10.24 1.63 -11.18
N GLY A 44 9.01 1.29 -11.55
CA GLY A 44 7.82 2.06 -11.16
C GLY A 44 7.61 2.14 -9.63
N HIS A 45 8.15 1.17 -8.88
CA HIS A 45 8.06 1.19 -7.42
C HIS A 45 9.08 2.11 -6.74
N LEU A 46 10.08 2.61 -7.44
CA LEU A 46 10.95 3.64 -6.89
C LEU A 46 10.16 4.91 -6.57
N SER A 47 9.31 5.39 -7.50
CA SER A 47 8.43 6.54 -7.22
C SER A 47 7.48 6.25 -6.07
N THR A 48 6.87 5.07 -6.04
CA THR A 48 5.98 4.63 -4.96
C THR A 48 6.69 4.60 -3.60
N MET A 49 7.90 4.10 -3.54
CA MET A 49 8.70 4.05 -2.31
C MET A 49 8.95 5.45 -1.73
N TYR A 50 9.32 6.41 -2.58
CA TYR A 50 9.53 7.81 -2.17
C TYR A 50 8.22 8.49 -1.79
N TRP A 51 7.16 8.25 -2.52
CA TRP A 51 5.84 8.78 -2.18
C TRP A 51 5.31 8.25 -0.85
N LEU A 52 5.45 6.95 -0.58
CA LEU A 52 5.13 6.35 0.71
C LEU A 52 6.08 6.84 1.83
N GLY A 53 7.24 7.38 1.47
CA GLY A 53 8.26 7.83 2.41
C GLY A 53 8.93 6.68 3.18
N LEU A 54 9.01 5.50 2.56
CA LEU A 54 9.53 4.30 3.19
C LEU A 54 11.05 4.35 3.41
N ARG A 55 11.48 3.74 4.51
CA ARG A 55 12.89 3.58 4.89
C ARG A 55 13.14 2.16 5.36
N GLU A 56 14.39 1.76 5.32
CA GLU A 56 14.82 0.53 5.97
C GLU A 56 14.45 0.51 7.45
N GLY A 57 13.92 -0.61 7.92
CA GLY A 57 13.46 -0.79 9.30
C GLY A 57 12.03 -0.32 9.57
N ASP A 58 11.34 0.30 8.61
CA ASP A 58 9.91 0.61 8.76
C ASP A 58 9.07 -0.65 8.92
N VAL A 59 7.97 -0.51 9.65
CA VAL A 59 6.85 -1.45 9.66
C VAL A 59 5.71 -0.80 8.90
N HIS A 60 5.54 -1.22 7.65
CA HIS A 60 4.56 -0.64 6.74
C HIS A 60 3.25 -1.41 6.74
N TYR A 61 2.16 -0.71 6.98
CA TYR A 61 0.80 -1.25 6.86
C TYR A 61 0.06 -0.58 5.70
N ASN A 62 -0.40 -1.39 4.74
CA ASN A 62 -1.28 -0.93 3.68
C ASN A 62 -2.65 -1.61 3.80
N ILE A 63 -3.68 -0.82 4.02
CA ILE A 63 -5.06 -1.29 4.06
C ILE A 63 -5.63 -1.28 2.64
N SER A 64 -5.51 -2.42 1.97
CA SER A 64 -5.97 -2.62 0.60
C SER A 64 -6.24 -4.10 0.34
N SER A 65 -7.17 -4.40 -0.56
CA SER A 65 -7.45 -5.77 -0.97
C SER A 65 -6.41 -6.29 -1.97
N PRO A 66 -5.97 -7.56 -1.85
CA PRO A 66 -5.04 -8.19 -2.80
C PRO A 66 -5.51 -8.19 -4.26
N GLY A 67 -6.82 -8.06 -4.52
CA GLY A 67 -7.35 -7.97 -5.88
C GLY A 67 -7.07 -6.64 -6.61
N TRP A 68 -6.52 -5.64 -5.94
CA TRP A 68 -6.21 -4.35 -6.52
C TRP A 68 -4.72 -4.21 -6.80
N ALA A 69 -4.36 -3.63 -7.95
CA ALA A 69 -2.97 -3.34 -8.29
C ALA A 69 -2.27 -2.49 -7.22
N LYS A 70 -2.99 -1.55 -6.60
CA LYS A 70 -2.52 -0.76 -5.45
C LYS A 70 -1.95 -1.64 -4.34
N HIS A 71 -2.56 -2.79 -4.05
CA HIS A 71 -2.05 -3.70 -3.03
C HIS A 71 -0.65 -4.20 -3.37
N ALA A 72 -0.42 -4.62 -4.60
CA ALA A 72 0.89 -5.11 -5.01
C ALA A 72 1.96 -4.02 -4.88
N TRP A 73 1.75 -2.83 -5.43
CA TRP A 73 2.77 -1.79 -5.40
C TRP A 73 2.94 -1.10 -4.05
N SER A 74 1.88 -0.91 -3.27
CA SER A 74 1.99 -0.22 -1.98
C SER A 74 2.17 -1.14 -0.78
N CYS A 75 1.76 -2.42 -0.86
CA CYS A 75 1.90 -3.36 0.25
C CYS A 75 3.13 -4.28 0.12
N VAL A 76 3.55 -4.60 -1.10
CA VAL A 76 4.56 -5.65 -1.32
C VAL A 76 5.84 -5.08 -1.92
N PHE A 77 5.77 -4.60 -3.17
CA PHE A 77 6.98 -4.27 -3.93
C PHE A 77 7.70 -3.01 -3.42
N ALA A 78 6.98 -1.91 -3.16
CA ALA A 78 7.62 -0.69 -2.66
C ALA A 78 8.23 -0.88 -1.26
N PRO A 79 7.55 -1.51 -0.28
CA PRO A 79 8.16 -1.84 1.00
C PRO A 79 9.40 -2.74 0.89
N TRP A 80 9.38 -3.74 0.02
CA TRP A 80 10.54 -4.61 -0.19
C TRP A 80 11.71 -3.89 -0.83
N ASN A 81 11.45 -3.00 -1.81
CA ASN A 81 12.50 -2.15 -2.38
C ASN A 81 13.16 -1.24 -1.33
N ALA A 82 12.41 -0.83 -0.30
CA ALA A 82 12.90 0.02 0.77
C ALA A 82 13.56 -0.76 1.93
N GLY A 83 13.52 -2.10 1.92
CA GLY A 83 13.95 -2.91 3.07
C GLY A 83 13.03 -2.78 4.29
N ALA A 84 11.76 -2.42 4.06
CA ALA A 84 10.75 -2.29 5.11
C ALA A 84 10.06 -3.63 5.39
N THR A 85 9.57 -3.79 6.62
CA THR A 85 8.73 -4.92 7.00
C THR A 85 7.30 -4.71 6.49
N VAL A 86 6.77 -5.67 5.76
CA VAL A 86 5.35 -5.70 5.36
C VAL A 86 4.53 -6.20 6.53
N PHE A 87 3.67 -5.32 7.08
CA PHE A 87 2.72 -5.70 8.11
C PHE A 87 1.39 -6.08 7.50
N ILE A 88 0.88 -7.27 7.84
CA ILE A 88 -0.40 -7.79 7.36
C ILE A 88 -1.29 -8.07 8.57
N TYR A 89 -2.47 -7.47 8.56
CA TYR A 89 -3.50 -7.73 9.56
C TYR A 89 -4.79 -8.19 8.86
N ASN A 90 -5.11 -9.46 9.02
CA ASN A 90 -6.33 -10.05 8.46
C ASN A 90 -7.47 -9.94 9.46
N GLN A 91 -8.56 -9.31 9.03
CA GLN A 91 -9.80 -9.20 9.80
C GLN A 91 -11.00 -9.45 8.88
N GLY A 92 -11.99 -10.18 9.36
CA GLY A 92 -13.16 -10.53 8.55
C GLY A 92 -14.04 -9.32 8.20
N ARG A 93 -14.17 -8.36 9.13
CA ARG A 93 -14.81 -7.06 8.92
C ARG A 93 -13.89 -5.99 9.47
N PHE A 94 -13.76 -4.88 8.74
CA PHE A 94 -12.96 -3.75 9.19
C PHE A 94 -13.52 -3.16 10.49
N ASP A 95 -12.65 -3.02 11.48
CA ASP A 95 -12.92 -2.41 12.78
C ASP A 95 -11.81 -1.38 13.04
N ALA A 96 -12.18 -0.09 13.08
CA ALA A 96 -11.24 1.02 13.21
C ALA A 96 -10.50 0.98 14.55
N ARG A 97 -11.22 0.81 15.67
CA ARG A 97 -10.64 0.75 17.02
C ARG A 97 -9.62 -0.37 17.13
N ARG A 98 -10.02 -1.58 16.78
CA ARG A 98 -9.15 -2.75 16.83
C ARG A 98 -7.93 -2.61 15.92
N THR A 99 -8.11 -2.01 14.75
CA THR A 99 -7.00 -1.75 13.83
C THR A 99 -5.99 -0.79 14.46
N LEU A 100 -6.44 0.31 15.06
CA LEU A 100 -5.58 1.26 15.75
C LEU A 100 -4.83 0.62 16.94
N GLU A 101 -5.51 -0.17 17.75
CA GLU A 101 -4.88 -0.93 18.86
C GLU A 101 -3.79 -1.88 18.36
N VAL A 102 -4.05 -2.60 17.27
CA VAL A 102 -3.08 -3.53 16.67
C VAL A 102 -1.90 -2.77 16.08
N MET A 103 -2.12 -1.64 15.42
CA MET A 103 -1.05 -0.78 14.89
C MET A 103 -0.11 -0.28 15.99
N VAL A 104 -0.66 0.18 17.11
CA VAL A 104 0.13 0.60 18.28
C VAL A 104 0.93 -0.58 18.83
N ARG A 105 0.28 -1.71 19.08
CA ARG A 105 0.91 -2.91 19.63
C ARG A 105 2.04 -3.46 18.78
N CYS A 106 1.89 -3.37 17.44
CA CYS A 106 2.87 -3.92 16.49
C CYS A 106 3.88 -2.88 16.01
N GLY A 107 3.86 -1.65 16.54
CA GLY A 107 4.83 -0.62 16.20
C GLY A 107 4.79 -0.21 14.71
N VAL A 108 3.60 -0.13 14.12
CA VAL A 108 3.45 0.31 12.73
C VAL A 108 3.95 1.74 12.59
N THR A 109 4.89 1.96 11.66
CA THR A 109 5.56 3.26 11.45
C THR A 109 5.03 4.03 10.25
N THR A 110 4.49 3.34 9.26
CA THR A 110 3.94 3.96 8.05
C THR A 110 2.61 3.32 7.68
N LEU A 111 1.63 4.15 7.33
CA LEU A 111 0.27 3.71 7.01
C LEU A 111 -0.19 4.25 5.67
N CYS A 112 -0.60 3.35 4.77
CA CYS A 112 -1.30 3.68 3.54
C CYS A 112 -2.73 3.13 3.62
N ALA A 113 -3.72 4.00 3.54
CA ALA A 113 -5.12 3.60 3.62
C ALA A 113 -6.00 4.40 2.65
N PRO A 114 -7.12 3.85 2.17
CA PRO A 114 -8.06 4.60 1.35
C PRO A 114 -8.84 5.63 2.17
N PRO A 115 -9.40 6.67 1.55
CA PRO A 115 -10.20 7.70 2.22
C PRO A 115 -11.33 7.16 3.08
N THR A 116 -11.96 6.06 2.67
CA THR A 116 -13.01 5.40 3.44
C THR A 116 -12.53 4.92 4.81
N VAL A 117 -11.31 4.41 4.90
CA VAL A 117 -10.70 3.98 6.17
C VAL A 117 -10.34 5.19 7.03
N TRP A 118 -9.76 6.25 6.44
CA TRP A 118 -9.44 7.48 7.15
C TRP A 118 -10.68 8.12 7.78
N ARG A 119 -11.84 8.12 7.06
CA ARG A 119 -13.12 8.60 7.60
C ARG A 119 -13.61 7.77 8.81
N LEU A 120 -13.29 6.48 8.87
CA LEU A 120 -13.62 5.66 10.03
C LEU A 120 -12.65 5.89 11.18
N PHE A 121 -11.37 6.13 10.92
CA PHE A 121 -10.40 6.41 11.95
C PHE A 121 -10.69 7.71 12.70
N ILE A 122 -11.10 8.79 12.02
CA ILE A 122 -11.42 10.06 12.69
C ILE A 122 -12.65 10.00 13.60
N LEU A 123 -13.45 8.93 13.54
CA LEU A 123 -14.55 8.68 14.48
C LEU A 123 -14.04 8.13 15.82
N GLU A 124 -12.80 7.66 15.89
CA GLU A 124 -12.16 7.19 17.11
C GLU A 124 -11.37 8.31 17.77
N PRO A 125 -11.12 8.25 19.08
CA PRO A 125 -10.34 9.26 19.80
C PRO A 125 -8.84 9.14 19.46
N LEU A 126 -8.44 9.57 18.27
CA LEU A 126 -7.10 9.37 17.72
C LEU A 126 -5.97 9.82 18.65
N ALA A 127 -6.15 10.92 19.36
CA ALA A 127 -5.16 11.44 20.29
C ALA A 127 -4.87 10.51 21.48
N SER A 128 -5.73 9.51 21.74
CA SER A 128 -5.52 8.51 22.80
C SER A 128 -4.58 7.37 22.38
N TYR A 129 -4.29 7.24 21.09
CA TYR A 129 -3.43 6.19 20.57
C TYR A 129 -1.99 6.70 20.43
N ASN A 130 -1.10 6.19 21.26
CA ASN A 130 0.34 6.51 21.20
C ASN A 130 0.99 5.70 20.06
N THR A 131 0.88 6.18 18.84
CA THR A 131 1.38 5.51 17.64
C THR A 131 2.87 5.77 17.41
N ALA A 132 3.54 4.83 16.73
CA ALA A 132 4.88 5.01 16.20
C ALA A 132 4.87 5.56 14.75
N LEU A 133 3.71 6.01 14.27
CA LEU A 133 3.53 6.48 12.90
C LEU A 133 4.38 7.71 12.62
N ARG A 134 4.99 7.75 11.45
CA ARG A 134 5.75 8.88 10.91
C ARG A 134 5.30 9.32 9.52
N GLU A 135 4.66 8.41 8.76
CA GLU A 135 4.15 8.68 7.42
C GLU A 135 2.72 8.18 7.28
N LEU A 136 1.87 9.06 6.79
CA LEU A 136 0.45 8.79 6.56
C LEU A 136 0.10 9.08 5.11
N ILE A 137 -0.49 8.09 4.44
CA ILE A 137 -0.76 8.16 3.01
C ILE A 137 -2.20 7.75 2.72
N SER A 138 -2.80 8.46 1.79
CA SER A 138 -4.09 8.12 1.20
C SER A 138 -3.98 8.01 -0.30
N ALA A 139 -4.69 7.09 -0.91
CA ALA A 139 -4.81 6.98 -2.35
C ALA A 139 -6.04 6.17 -2.77
N GLY A 140 -6.45 6.36 -4.01
CA GLY A 140 -7.56 5.65 -4.65
C GLY A 140 -8.75 6.54 -5.00
N GLU A 141 -8.99 7.55 -4.22
CA GLU A 141 -10.00 8.62 -4.41
C GLU A 141 -9.52 9.87 -3.66
N PRO A 142 -10.00 11.08 -4.01
CA PRO A 142 -9.62 12.30 -3.31
C PRO A 142 -9.97 12.24 -1.82
N LEU A 143 -9.03 12.63 -0.97
CA LEU A 143 -9.25 12.73 0.47
C LEU A 143 -9.80 14.10 0.86
N ASN A 144 -10.85 14.11 1.70
CA ASN A 144 -11.42 15.36 2.22
C ASN A 144 -10.39 16.09 3.11
N PRO A 145 -10.11 17.39 2.88
CA PRO A 145 -9.23 18.20 3.71
C PRO A 145 -9.55 18.16 5.21
N GLU A 146 -10.82 18.12 5.57
CA GLU A 146 -11.27 18.01 6.97
C GLU A 146 -10.67 16.78 7.67
N VAL A 147 -10.58 15.65 6.99
CA VAL A 147 -9.98 14.42 7.53
C VAL A 147 -8.48 14.63 7.78
N ILE A 148 -7.80 15.32 6.87
CA ILE A 148 -6.37 15.63 7.00
C ILE A 148 -6.13 16.50 8.25
N GLU A 149 -6.95 17.53 8.45
CA GLU A 149 -6.83 18.45 9.58
C GLU A 149 -7.10 17.75 10.92
N GLN A 150 -8.12 16.89 10.99
CA GLN A 150 -8.42 16.14 12.21
C GLN A 150 -7.28 15.18 12.59
N VAL A 151 -6.70 14.48 11.63
CA VAL A 151 -5.55 13.59 11.86
C VAL A 151 -4.31 14.41 12.26
N ARG A 152 -4.08 15.54 11.61
CA ARG A 152 -2.99 16.46 11.96
C ARG A 152 -3.12 16.98 13.40
N ALA A 153 -4.32 17.36 13.80
CA ALA A 153 -4.58 17.84 15.17
C ALA A 153 -4.33 16.74 16.21
N ALA A 154 -4.64 15.48 15.88
CA ALA A 154 -4.51 14.36 16.82
C ALA A 154 -3.06 13.82 16.92
N TRP A 155 -2.36 13.68 15.81
CA TRP A 155 -1.06 13.01 15.74
C TRP A 155 0.11 13.90 15.31
N GLY A 156 -0.16 15.17 14.93
CA GLY A 156 0.87 16.08 14.43
C GLY A 156 1.40 15.70 13.04
N LEU A 157 0.76 14.75 12.35
CA LEU A 157 1.16 14.22 11.05
C LEU A 157 0.16 14.62 9.97
N THR A 158 0.65 14.93 8.78
CA THR A 158 -0.19 15.24 7.63
C THR A 158 -0.35 14.00 6.74
N ILE A 159 -1.59 13.66 6.40
CA ILE A 159 -1.85 12.63 5.40
C ILE A 159 -1.50 13.21 4.03
N ARG A 160 -0.63 12.53 3.30
CA ARG A 160 -0.37 12.84 1.89
C ARG A 160 -1.35 12.06 1.02
N ASP A 161 -2.12 12.76 0.21
CA ASP A 161 -3.03 12.14 -0.75
C ASP A 161 -2.31 11.99 -2.09
N GLY A 162 -2.45 10.84 -2.73
CA GLY A 162 -1.68 10.55 -3.92
C GLY A 162 -2.46 9.92 -5.04
N TYR A 163 -1.92 10.05 -6.24
CA TYR A 163 -2.46 9.55 -7.48
C TYR A 163 -1.56 8.49 -8.11
N GLY A 164 -2.20 7.45 -8.60
CA GLY A 164 -1.58 6.40 -9.40
C GLY A 164 -2.63 5.56 -10.11
N GLN A 165 -2.20 4.79 -11.08
CA GLN A 165 -3.03 3.86 -11.85
C GLN A 165 -2.35 2.51 -11.96
N THR A 166 -3.11 1.50 -12.40
CA THR A 166 -2.55 0.16 -12.67
C THR A 166 -1.41 0.24 -13.68
N GLU A 167 -1.52 1.13 -14.66
CA GLU A 167 -0.55 1.35 -15.75
C GLU A 167 0.74 2.04 -15.30
N THR A 168 0.67 2.86 -14.25
CA THR A 168 1.74 3.81 -13.91
C THR A 168 2.34 3.59 -12.54
N THR A 169 1.78 2.70 -11.71
CA THR A 169 2.04 2.66 -10.26
C THR A 169 1.68 3.99 -9.59
N CYS A 170 2.33 4.40 -8.51
CA CYS A 170 2.10 5.71 -7.92
C CYS A 170 2.99 6.77 -8.58
N GLN A 171 2.39 7.92 -8.93
CA GLN A 171 3.10 9.03 -9.59
C GLN A 171 3.32 10.22 -8.66
N VAL A 172 2.32 10.60 -7.86
CA VAL A 172 2.32 11.75 -6.94
C VAL A 172 1.47 11.46 -5.74
#